data_5228a8b4d63258d05c685f1c73e8c91a
#
_entry.id   5228a8b4d63258d05c685f1c73e8c91a
#
_cell.length_a   1.000
_cell.length_b   1.000
_cell.length_c   1.000
_cell.angle_alpha   90.00
_cell.angle_beta   90.00
_cell.angle_gamma   90.00
#
_symmetry.space_group_name_H-M   'P 1'
#
loop_
_entity.id
_entity.type
_entity.pdbx_description
1 polymer ?
#
loop_
_entity_poly.entity_id
_entity_poly.type
_entity_poly.pdbx_seq_one_letter_code
_entity_poly.pdbx_strand_id
1 'polypeptide(L)'
;EKFKNENGLNYSPSEIIVSNGVKHSITNVMFSILNPGDEVIVFAPFWVSYSAIISLADGIPKYINTTIKNDFKPTNDQLEEAISTKTKAIIFSSPCNPTGTVFTKEELEGYRNILVNHPDIYVISDEIYEHINFTDEHASFGSLEGMNDRTITMNGFSKGFAMTGCRLGYIGTPA
;
A
#
# COMPACT_ATOMS: atom_id res chain seq x y z
N GLU A 1 6.07 4.27 -18.13
CA GLU A 1 6.18 2.97 -18.85
C GLU A 1 6.32 1.79 -17.89
N LYS A 2 7.15 1.88 -16.82
CA LYS A 2 7.33 0.80 -15.83
C LYS A 2 6.01 0.29 -15.26
N PHE A 3 5.20 1.15 -14.69
CA PHE A 3 3.91 0.78 -14.13
C PHE A 3 2.98 0.09 -15.13
N LYS A 4 3.01 0.55 -16.39
CA LYS A 4 2.19 -0.04 -17.45
C LYS A 4 2.67 -1.46 -17.83
N ASN A 5 3.97 -1.62 -17.97
CA ASN A 5 4.54 -2.87 -18.50
C ASN A 5 4.65 -3.97 -17.44
N GLU A 6 4.87 -3.60 -16.19
CA GLU A 6 5.17 -4.54 -15.10
C GLU A 6 4.02 -4.70 -14.11
N ASN A 7 3.21 -3.64 -13.89
CA ASN A 7 2.13 -3.65 -12.89
C ASN A 7 0.73 -3.58 -13.50
N GLY A 8 0.60 -3.41 -14.83
CA GLY A 8 -0.71 -3.24 -15.48
C GLY A 8 -1.39 -1.92 -15.15
N LEU A 9 -0.65 -0.91 -14.69
CA LEU A 9 -1.14 0.40 -14.27
C LEU A 9 -0.85 1.46 -15.33
N ASN A 10 -1.86 2.20 -15.73
CA ASN A 10 -1.74 3.17 -16.80
C ASN A 10 -1.84 4.60 -16.25
N TYR A 11 -0.70 5.16 -15.87
CA TYR A 11 -0.58 6.54 -15.39
C TYR A 11 -0.02 7.47 -16.47
N SER A 12 -0.57 8.68 -16.56
CA SER A 12 0.04 9.80 -17.28
C SER A 12 1.24 10.35 -16.51
N PRO A 13 2.13 11.12 -17.13
CA PRO A 13 3.25 11.75 -16.43
C PRO A 13 2.82 12.67 -15.28
N SER A 14 1.65 13.30 -15.35
CA SER A 14 1.09 14.17 -14.31
C SER A 14 0.60 13.41 -13.07
N GLU A 15 0.41 12.10 -13.19
CA GLU A 15 0.01 11.20 -12.11
C GLU A 15 1.20 10.51 -11.45
N ILE A 16 2.43 10.89 -11.83
CA ILE A 16 3.66 10.35 -11.23
C ILE A 16 4.34 11.43 -10.39
N ILE A 17 4.59 11.10 -9.12
CA ILE A 17 5.34 11.98 -8.22
C ILE A 17 6.63 11.27 -7.82
N VAL A 18 7.76 11.93 -8.05
CA VAL A 18 9.09 11.45 -7.65
C VAL A 18 9.49 12.09 -6.31
N SER A 19 10.09 11.29 -5.44
CA SER A 19 10.43 11.72 -4.08
C SER A 19 11.78 11.17 -3.59
N ASN A 20 12.22 11.71 -2.46
CA ASN A 20 13.47 11.31 -1.80
C ASN A 20 13.34 9.97 -1.07
N GLY A 21 13.09 8.90 -1.84
CA GLY A 21 12.79 7.55 -1.38
C GLY A 21 11.31 7.37 -0.99
N VAL A 22 10.84 6.12 -0.99
CA VAL A 22 9.42 5.76 -0.72
C VAL A 22 8.93 6.23 0.65
N LYS A 23 9.81 6.27 1.66
CA LYS A 23 9.43 6.83 2.98
C LYS A 23 8.94 8.28 2.86
N HIS A 24 9.58 9.10 2.04
CA HIS A 24 9.16 10.48 1.78
C HIS A 24 7.82 10.50 1.03
N SER A 25 7.62 9.58 0.07
CA SER A 25 6.32 9.43 -0.60
C SER A 25 5.19 9.15 0.40
N ILE A 26 5.38 8.16 1.28
CA ILE A 26 4.39 7.79 2.30
C ILE A 26 4.08 8.98 3.20
N THR A 27 5.11 9.70 3.65
CA THR A 27 4.94 10.87 4.49
C THR A 27 4.09 11.94 3.79
N ASN A 28 4.43 12.28 2.55
CA ASN A 28 3.69 13.27 1.78
C ASN A 28 2.22 12.86 1.57
N VAL A 29 1.97 11.57 1.24
CA VAL A 29 0.62 11.04 1.07
C VAL A 29 -0.18 11.18 2.36
N MET A 30 0.36 10.74 3.50
CA MET A 30 -0.36 10.82 4.78
C MET A 30 -0.71 12.28 5.14
N PHE A 31 0.23 13.21 4.96
CA PHE A 31 -0.03 14.64 5.18
C PHE A 31 -1.05 15.25 4.20
N SER A 32 -1.23 14.65 3.03
CA SER A 32 -2.17 15.15 2.01
C SER A 32 -3.58 14.64 2.20
N ILE A 33 -3.76 13.41 2.73
CA ILE A 33 -5.08 12.76 2.77
C ILE A 33 -5.69 12.68 4.16
N LEU A 34 -4.89 12.79 5.25
CA LEU A 34 -5.38 12.64 6.61
C LEU A 34 -5.76 13.97 7.24
N ASN A 35 -6.88 13.94 7.97
CA ASN A 35 -7.23 14.93 8.96
C ASN A 35 -7.04 14.36 10.37
N PRO A 36 -6.93 15.21 11.40
CA PRO A 36 -6.84 14.74 12.78
C PRO A 36 -7.97 13.78 13.16
N GLY A 37 -7.59 12.57 13.57
CA GLY A 37 -8.51 11.52 13.98
C GLY A 37 -8.96 10.55 12.89
N ASP A 38 -8.54 10.74 11.64
CA ASP A 38 -8.74 9.76 10.57
C ASP A 38 -7.98 8.46 10.89
N GLU A 39 -8.60 7.32 10.65
CA GLU A 39 -8.02 6.01 10.87
C GLU A 39 -7.32 5.50 9.61
N VAL A 40 -6.13 4.90 9.78
CA VAL A 40 -5.42 4.17 8.73
C VAL A 40 -5.23 2.73 9.18
N ILE A 41 -5.82 1.78 8.44
CA ILE A 41 -5.66 0.35 8.71
C ILE A 41 -4.27 -0.10 8.26
N VAL A 42 -3.58 -0.84 9.14
CA VAL A 42 -2.23 -1.38 8.92
C VAL A 42 -2.24 -2.86 9.24
N PHE A 43 -1.76 -3.69 8.32
CA PHE A 43 -1.66 -5.14 8.53
C PHE A 43 -0.39 -5.47 9.32
N ALA A 44 -0.55 -5.99 10.52
CA ALA A 44 0.57 -6.34 11.40
C ALA A 44 0.93 -7.83 11.26
N PRO A 45 2.23 -8.20 11.18
CA PRO A 45 3.43 -7.34 11.29
C PRO A 45 3.67 -6.43 10.07
N PHE A 46 4.24 -5.25 10.30
CA PHE A 46 4.45 -4.23 9.28
C PHE A 46 5.78 -3.50 9.46
N TRP A 47 6.20 -2.75 8.48
CA TRP A 47 7.35 -1.86 8.59
C TRP A 47 7.07 -0.72 9.58
N VAL A 48 7.85 -0.66 10.66
CA VAL A 48 7.63 0.22 11.83
C VAL A 48 7.36 1.70 11.49
N SER A 49 7.84 2.19 10.34
CA SER A 49 7.64 3.57 9.97
C SER A 49 6.21 3.93 9.60
N TYR A 50 5.37 2.96 9.24
CA TYR A 50 3.97 3.27 8.89
C TYR A 50 3.23 3.92 10.05
N SER A 51 3.26 3.30 11.23
CA SER A 51 2.57 3.84 12.41
C SER A 51 3.11 5.21 12.83
N ALA A 52 4.43 5.37 12.79
CA ALA A 52 5.05 6.65 13.14
C ALA A 52 4.66 7.78 12.16
N ILE A 53 4.61 7.50 10.87
CA ILE A 53 4.22 8.51 9.85
C ILE A 53 2.72 8.85 9.96
N ILE A 54 1.86 7.84 10.16
CA ILE A 54 0.43 8.07 10.36
C ILE A 54 0.20 8.97 11.56
N SER A 55 0.84 8.67 12.70
CA SER A 55 0.71 9.49 13.92
C SER A 55 1.29 10.90 13.74
N LEU A 56 2.38 11.04 12.96
CA LEU A 56 2.97 12.34 12.65
C LEU A 56 2.02 13.25 11.84
N ALA A 57 1.14 12.62 11.05
CA ALA A 57 0.10 13.30 10.27
C ALA A 57 -1.23 13.41 11.03
N ASP A 58 -1.22 13.32 12.37
CA ASP A 58 -2.40 13.36 13.25
C ASP A 58 -3.45 12.26 12.99
N GLY A 59 -3.10 11.23 12.22
CA GLY A 59 -3.92 10.05 11.99
C GLY A 59 -3.80 9.01 13.10
N ILE A 60 -4.73 8.08 13.13
CA ILE A 60 -4.79 6.99 14.11
C ILE A 60 -4.48 5.67 13.38
N PRO A 61 -3.33 5.02 13.66
CA PRO A 61 -3.05 3.71 13.09
C PRO A 61 -3.94 2.64 13.75
N LYS A 62 -4.69 1.90 12.94
CA LYS A 62 -5.55 0.80 13.37
C LYS A 62 -4.97 -0.52 12.87
N TYR A 63 -4.63 -1.42 13.79
CA TYR A 63 -3.91 -2.63 13.44
C TYR A 63 -4.84 -3.82 13.28
N ILE A 64 -4.68 -4.57 12.18
CA ILE A 64 -5.19 -5.93 12.06
C ILE A 64 -4.04 -6.87 12.41
N ASN A 65 -4.14 -7.52 13.56
CA ASN A 65 -3.13 -8.47 14.00
C ASN A 65 -3.29 -9.79 13.26
N THR A 66 -2.23 -10.22 12.59
CA THR A 66 -2.20 -11.47 11.85
C THR A 66 -1.19 -12.45 12.46
N THR A 67 -1.25 -13.69 12.05
CA THR A 67 -0.37 -14.75 12.55
C THR A 67 0.16 -15.61 11.43
N ILE A 68 1.18 -16.41 11.73
CA ILE A 68 1.73 -17.39 10.79
C ILE A 68 0.69 -18.40 10.30
N LYS A 69 -0.40 -18.62 11.04
CA LYS A 69 -1.48 -19.54 10.61
C LYS A 69 -2.19 -19.08 9.34
N ASN A 70 -2.22 -17.78 9.11
CA ASN A 70 -2.80 -17.14 7.94
C ASN A 70 -1.70 -16.52 7.06
N ASP A 71 -0.47 -17.03 7.13
CA ASP A 71 0.67 -16.48 6.39
C ASP A 71 0.84 -14.95 6.60
N PHE A 72 0.55 -14.48 7.82
CA PHE A 72 0.57 -13.05 8.17
C PHE A 72 -0.31 -12.17 7.28
N LYS A 73 -1.41 -12.72 6.75
CA LYS A 73 -2.40 -12.00 5.94
C LYS A 73 -3.70 -11.85 6.73
N PRO A 74 -4.35 -10.67 6.70
CA PRO A 74 -5.71 -10.53 7.20
C PRO A 74 -6.69 -11.42 6.44
N THR A 75 -7.70 -11.95 7.12
CA THR A 75 -8.86 -12.49 6.43
C THR A 75 -9.77 -11.36 5.93
N ASN A 76 -10.64 -11.67 4.99
CA ASN A 76 -11.65 -10.71 4.50
C ASN A 76 -12.53 -10.19 5.65
N ASP A 77 -12.96 -11.08 6.54
CA ASP A 77 -13.77 -10.71 7.70
C ASP A 77 -13.02 -9.75 8.64
N GLN A 78 -11.73 -10.00 8.90
CA GLN A 78 -10.91 -9.12 9.72
C GLN A 78 -10.75 -7.73 9.09
N LEU A 79 -10.64 -7.65 7.76
CA LEU A 79 -10.58 -6.37 7.06
C LEU A 79 -11.92 -5.63 7.18
N GLU A 80 -13.03 -6.30 6.93
CA GLU A 80 -14.37 -5.70 7.00
C GLU A 80 -14.69 -5.22 8.42
N GLU A 81 -14.42 -6.01 9.45
CA GLU A 81 -14.59 -5.63 10.85
C GLU A 81 -13.69 -4.44 11.27
N ALA A 82 -12.53 -4.29 10.64
CA ALA A 82 -11.63 -3.19 10.94
C ALA A 82 -12.09 -1.85 10.34
N ILE A 83 -12.89 -1.86 9.28
CA ILE A 83 -13.39 -0.63 8.65
C ILE A 83 -14.39 0.08 9.58
N SER A 84 -14.25 1.40 9.70
CA SER A 84 -15.15 2.28 10.44
C SER A 84 -15.48 3.52 9.61
N THR A 85 -16.39 4.33 10.10
CA THR A 85 -16.72 5.63 9.48
C THR A 85 -15.55 6.64 9.49
N LYS A 86 -14.48 6.34 10.24
CA LYS A 86 -13.27 7.15 10.33
C LYS A 86 -12.14 6.60 9.46
N THR A 87 -12.30 5.42 8.88
CA THR A 87 -11.27 4.81 8.06
C THR A 87 -11.06 5.62 6.79
N LYS A 88 -9.89 6.22 6.64
CA LYS A 88 -9.49 7.04 5.49
C LYS A 88 -8.62 6.29 4.50
N ALA A 89 -7.76 5.40 5.01
CA ALA A 89 -6.86 4.63 4.15
C ALA A 89 -6.53 3.26 4.73
N ILE A 90 -6.02 2.39 3.87
CA ILE A 90 -5.38 1.12 4.22
C ILE A 90 -3.97 1.18 3.66
N ILE A 91 -2.97 0.75 4.42
CA ILE A 91 -1.59 0.63 3.96
C ILE A 91 -1.05 -0.77 4.21
N PHE A 92 -0.47 -1.36 3.19
CA PHE A 92 0.25 -2.63 3.27
C PHE A 92 1.39 -2.69 2.26
N SER A 93 2.31 -3.64 2.44
CA SER A 93 3.35 -3.93 1.44
C SER A 93 3.25 -5.37 0.93
N SER A 94 3.53 -5.55 -0.36
CA SER A 94 3.62 -6.85 -1.02
C SER A 94 4.75 -6.81 -2.05
N PRO A 95 5.83 -7.57 -1.85
CA PRO A 95 6.19 -8.39 -0.67
C PRO A 95 6.32 -7.56 0.62
N CYS A 96 6.01 -8.18 1.76
CA CYS A 96 5.93 -7.49 3.05
C CYS A 96 7.26 -7.46 3.80
N ASN A 97 7.57 -6.33 4.39
CA ASN A 97 8.58 -6.20 5.44
C ASN A 97 7.86 -6.10 6.81
N PRO A 98 8.04 -7.04 7.77
CA PRO A 98 9.19 -7.96 7.86
C PRO A 98 8.93 -9.41 7.42
N THR A 99 7.69 -9.80 7.07
CA THR A 99 7.30 -11.21 6.97
C THR A 99 7.76 -11.91 5.69
N GLY A 100 8.04 -11.15 4.63
CA GLY A 100 8.28 -11.69 3.28
C GLY A 100 7.02 -12.17 2.57
N THR A 101 5.86 -12.05 3.19
CA THR A 101 4.57 -12.47 2.64
C THR A 101 4.25 -11.72 1.35
N VAL A 102 3.75 -12.44 0.37
CA VAL A 102 3.28 -11.91 -0.92
C VAL A 102 1.80 -12.19 -1.07
N PHE A 103 1.02 -11.17 -1.37
CA PHE A 103 -0.40 -11.35 -1.66
C PHE A 103 -0.60 -11.85 -3.08
N THR A 104 -1.42 -12.90 -3.24
CA THR A 104 -1.85 -13.34 -4.56
C THR A 104 -2.91 -12.39 -5.13
N LYS A 105 -3.16 -12.49 -6.42
CA LYS A 105 -4.22 -11.71 -7.06
C LYS A 105 -5.59 -12.02 -6.47
N GLU A 106 -5.88 -13.29 -6.20
CA GLU A 106 -7.15 -13.74 -5.63
C GLU A 106 -7.36 -13.19 -4.20
N GLU A 107 -6.30 -13.13 -3.39
CA GLU A 107 -6.37 -12.55 -2.06
C GLU A 107 -6.65 -11.04 -2.14
N LEU A 108 -5.98 -10.34 -3.04
CA LEU A 108 -6.22 -8.91 -3.29
C LEU A 108 -7.63 -8.64 -3.86
N GLU A 109 -8.16 -9.52 -4.71
CA GLU A 109 -9.55 -9.47 -5.17
C GLU A 109 -10.55 -9.64 -4.03
N GLY A 110 -10.22 -10.45 -3.02
CA GLY A 110 -11.00 -10.55 -1.80
C GLY A 110 -11.13 -9.19 -1.09
N TYR A 111 -10.02 -8.49 -0.90
CA TYR A 111 -10.04 -7.15 -0.29
C TYR A 111 -10.73 -6.11 -1.19
N ARG A 112 -10.52 -6.20 -2.50
CA ARG A 112 -11.22 -5.35 -3.47
C ARG A 112 -12.73 -5.48 -3.34
N ASN A 113 -13.27 -6.70 -3.18
CA ASN A 113 -14.71 -6.94 -3.06
C ASN A 113 -15.31 -6.29 -1.79
N ILE A 114 -14.55 -6.13 -0.74
CA ILE A 114 -14.94 -5.37 0.44
C ILE A 114 -14.90 -3.87 0.12
N LEU A 115 -13.76 -3.42 -0.41
CA LEU A 115 -13.48 -1.99 -0.59
C LEU A 115 -14.37 -1.32 -1.64
N VAL A 116 -14.97 -2.05 -2.58
CA VAL A 116 -15.95 -1.46 -3.52
C VAL A 116 -17.18 -0.88 -2.81
N ASN A 117 -17.50 -1.36 -1.60
CA ASN A 117 -18.57 -0.83 -0.77
C ASN A 117 -18.14 0.39 0.08
N HIS A 118 -16.86 0.74 0.04
CA HIS A 118 -16.26 1.84 0.80
C HIS A 118 -15.47 2.77 -0.14
N PRO A 119 -16.14 3.53 -1.01
CA PRO A 119 -15.50 4.28 -2.10
C PRO A 119 -14.54 5.38 -1.64
N ASP A 120 -14.69 5.87 -0.41
CA ASP A 120 -13.90 6.96 0.16
C ASP A 120 -12.58 6.51 0.80
N ILE A 121 -12.32 5.18 0.86
CA ILE A 121 -11.10 4.63 1.44
C ILE A 121 -10.02 4.54 0.37
N TYR A 122 -8.89 5.18 0.60
CA TYR A 122 -7.69 5.05 -0.22
C TYR A 122 -6.93 3.77 0.09
N VAL A 123 -6.26 3.21 -0.91
CA VAL A 123 -5.33 2.09 -0.73
C VAL A 123 -3.91 2.55 -1.03
N ILE A 124 -3.01 2.37 -0.07
CA ILE A 124 -1.59 2.67 -0.22
C ILE A 124 -0.86 1.33 -0.37
N SER A 125 -0.52 1.01 -1.62
CA SER A 125 0.16 -0.24 -1.99
C SER A 125 1.67 0.02 -2.08
N ASP A 126 2.41 -0.40 -1.06
CA ASP A 126 3.87 -0.29 -1.05
C ASP A 126 4.49 -1.52 -1.72
N GLU A 127 4.90 -1.34 -2.97
CA GLU A 127 5.43 -2.40 -3.84
C GLU A 127 6.96 -2.30 -3.99
N ILE A 128 7.65 -1.66 -3.03
CA ILE A 128 9.10 -1.44 -3.07
C ILE A 128 9.93 -2.72 -3.21
N TYR A 129 9.36 -3.86 -2.83
CA TYR A 129 10.01 -5.18 -2.89
C TYR A 129 9.57 -6.03 -4.07
N GLU A 130 8.80 -5.53 -5.04
CA GLU A 130 8.26 -6.32 -6.16
C GLU A 130 9.34 -7.12 -6.93
N HIS A 131 10.57 -6.56 -7.08
CA HIS A 131 11.70 -7.25 -7.71
C HIS A 131 12.48 -8.17 -6.76
N ILE A 132 12.13 -8.24 -5.47
CA ILE A 132 12.66 -9.18 -4.49
C ILE A 132 11.50 -10.09 -4.08
N ASN A 133 10.92 -10.70 -5.07
CA ASN A 133 9.82 -11.64 -4.95
C ASN A 133 10.33 -13.04 -5.31
N PHE A 134 10.10 -14.00 -4.42
CA PHE A 134 10.50 -15.40 -4.60
C PHE A 134 9.29 -16.30 -4.92
N THR A 135 8.15 -15.68 -5.21
CA THR A 135 6.97 -16.34 -5.78
C THR A 135 6.89 -16.05 -7.28
N ASP A 136 6.04 -16.76 -8.00
CA ASP A 136 6.00 -16.68 -9.46
C ASP A 136 5.45 -15.36 -10.01
N GLU A 137 4.54 -14.68 -9.27
CA GLU A 137 3.86 -13.49 -9.75
C GLU A 137 3.78 -12.38 -8.69
N HIS A 138 3.88 -11.14 -9.13
CA HIS A 138 3.54 -9.95 -8.35
C HIS A 138 2.20 -9.40 -8.84
N ALA A 139 1.26 -9.19 -7.91
CA ALA A 139 -0.01 -8.55 -8.19
C ALA A 139 -0.04 -7.14 -7.62
N SER A 140 -0.32 -6.16 -8.46
CA SER A 140 -0.49 -4.76 -8.04
C SER A 140 -1.96 -4.47 -7.73
N PHE A 141 -2.24 -3.94 -6.53
CA PHE A 141 -3.63 -3.70 -6.11
C PHE A 141 -4.36 -2.71 -7.02
N GLY A 142 -3.68 -1.67 -7.46
CA GLY A 142 -4.24 -0.67 -8.37
C GLY A 142 -4.66 -1.21 -9.74
N SER A 143 -4.15 -2.39 -10.14
CA SER A 143 -4.55 -3.02 -11.41
C SER A 143 -5.89 -3.75 -11.36
N LEU A 144 -6.46 -3.92 -10.16
CA LEU A 144 -7.76 -4.55 -10.00
C LEU A 144 -8.88 -3.62 -10.45
N GLU A 145 -9.94 -4.19 -10.99
CA GLU A 145 -11.08 -3.44 -11.51
C GLU A 145 -11.67 -2.49 -10.45
N GLY A 146 -11.77 -1.21 -10.78
CA GLY A 146 -12.33 -0.17 -9.91
C GLY A 146 -11.41 0.28 -8.78
N MET A 147 -10.12 -0.16 -8.77
CA MET A 147 -9.16 0.22 -7.72
C MET A 147 -8.15 1.27 -8.17
N ASN A 148 -7.95 1.48 -9.47
CA ASN A 148 -6.96 2.44 -9.97
C ASN A 148 -7.18 3.87 -9.43
N ASP A 149 -8.42 4.33 -9.39
CA ASP A 149 -8.76 5.72 -9.05
C ASP A 149 -8.62 6.07 -7.55
N ARG A 150 -8.25 5.11 -6.73
CA ARG A 150 -8.06 5.30 -5.28
C ARG A 150 -6.89 4.51 -4.69
N THR A 151 -6.07 3.93 -5.57
CA THR A 151 -4.83 3.27 -5.15
C THR A 151 -3.65 4.18 -5.43
N ILE A 152 -2.84 4.37 -4.42
CA ILE A 152 -1.56 5.05 -4.50
C ILE A 152 -0.50 3.95 -4.51
N THR A 153 0.03 3.65 -5.68
CA THR A 153 1.05 2.61 -5.85
C THR A 153 2.43 3.20 -5.67
N MET A 154 3.19 2.65 -4.75
CA MET A 154 4.52 3.16 -4.37
C MET A 154 5.62 2.21 -4.79
N ASN A 155 6.70 2.77 -5.31
CA ASN A 155 7.89 2.02 -5.66
C ASN A 155 9.16 2.88 -5.62
N GLY A 156 10.31 2.26 -5.85
CA GLY A 156 11.59 2.98 -5.83
C GLY A 156 12.78 2.07 -6.08
N PHE A 157 13.95 2.68 -6.09
CA PHE A 157 15.18 2.01 -6.48
C PHE A 157 15.98 1.43 -5.31
N SER A 158 15.57 1.74 -4.08
CA SER A 158 16.34 1.41 -2.87
C SER A 158 16.53 -0.09 -2.66
N LYS A 159 15.56 -0.92 -3.04
CA LYS A 159 15.51 -2.36 -2.72
C LYS A 159 15.84 -3.21 -3.94
N GLY A 160 14.95 -3.31 -4.90
CA GLY A 160 15.14 -4.16 -6.08
C GLY A 160 16.42 -3.87 -6.87
N PHE A 161 16.91 -2.63 -6.81
CA PHE A 161 18.13 -2.21 -7.49
C PHE A 161 19.32 -1.95 -6.55
N ALA A 162 19.19 -2.27 -5.26
CA ALA A 162 20.22 -2.06 -4.23
C ALA A 162 20.77 -0.61 -4.16
N MET A 163 19.91 0.39 -4.49
CA MET A 163 20.29 1.82 -4.58
C MET A 163 19.80 2.61 -3.38
N THR A 164 20.00 2.10 -2.17
CA THR A 164 19.50 2.72 -0.93
C THR A 164 20.02 4.15 -0.72
N GLY A 165 21.28 4.40 -1.09
CA GLY A 165 21.94 5.71 -0.97
C GLY A 165 21.46 6.76 -1.97
N CYS A 166 20.87 6.37 -3.09
CA CYS A 166 20.39 7.29 -4.13
C CYS A 166 19.12 8.04 -3.72
N ARG A 167 18.41 7.57 -2.72
CA ARG A 167 17.19 8.19 -2.20
C ARG A 167 16.17 8.49 -3.30
N LEU A 168 15.87 7.53 -4.15
CA LEU A 168 14.92 7.68 -5.25
C LEU A 168 13.70 6.77 -5.04
N GLY A 169 12.53 7.38 -4.89
CA GLY A 169 11.23 6.74 -4.84
C GLY A 169 10.24 7.47 -5.73
N TYR A 170 9.15 6.83 -6.05
CA TYR A 170 8.08 7.40 -6.85
C TYR A 170 6.74 6.75 -6.52
N ILE A 171 5.68 7.47 -6.80
CA ILE A 171 4.31 6.97 -6.72
C ILE A 171 3.58 7.19 -8.03
N GLY A 172 2.67 6.28 -8.35
CA GLY A 172 1.59 6.51 -9.28
C GLY A 172 0.30 6.70 -8.46
N THR A 173 -0.43 7.75 -8.74
CA THR A 173 -1.67 8.09 -8.04
C THR A 173 -2.63 8.72 -9.03
N PRO A 174 -3.94 8.51 -8.90
CA PRO A 174 -4.92 9.26 -9.69
C PRO A 174 -4.76 10.77 -9.46
N ALA A 175 -5.18 11.56 -10.45
CA ALA A 175 -5.07 13.02 -10.47
C ALA A 175 -6.05 13.69 -9.49
#